data_36c8af8ad6a622a5c8ceb70153827751
#
_entry.id   36c8af8ad6a622a5c8ceb70153827751
#
_cell.length_a   1.000
_cell.length_b   1.000
_cell.length_c   1.000
_cell.angle_alpha   90.00
_cell.angle_beta   90.00
_cell.angle_gamma   90.00
#
_symmetry.space_group_name_H-M   'P 1'
#
loop_
_entity.id
_entity.type
_entity.pdbx_description
1 polymer ?
#
loop_
_entity_poly.entity_id
_entity_poly.type
_entity_poly.pdbx_seq_one_letter_code
_entity_poly.pdbx_strand_id
1 'polypeptide(L)'
;MGVSHKGAISLGLLYIPVGLYTTTRDNDIRFNQLCKDTKERVKYKKYCPSCNKEVTSDDIIKGYEYEAGKYVVMTKDELEKIKTKKDKTIHIIQFVNLPEIDQIYYEKNYYAIPEPGAEKAFELLRVVMLSEAKVALAKTVIGTKENLIVLYPTEQGMIAKTLFYHDEINPIPKQIPKVELNEAEINMARTLLNSLTKPFDASAYKDEYQERLRDAILKKIRGEDIVAADTSEPSNVIDLMEALQRTIEMSKLQKTGTA
;
A
#
# COMPACT_ATOMS: atom_id res chain seq x y z
N MET A 1 1.84 2.56 -18.88
CA MET A 1 1.36 3.07 -17.57
C MET A 1 0.68 4.40 -17.78
N GLY A 2 -0.53 4.60 -17.23
CA GLY A 2 -1.21 5.89 -17.27
C GLY A 2 -0.68 6.83 -16.19
N VAL A 3 -0.67 8.14 -16.46
CA VAL A 3 -0.36 9.16 -15.44
C VAL A 3 -1.48 9.16 -14.41
N SER A 4 -1.13 8.93 -13.15
CA SER A 4 -2.08 8.99 -12.02
C SER A 4 -2.40 10.45 -11.64
N HIS A 5 -1.38 11.30 -11.67
CA HIS A 5 -1.51 12.72 -11.30
C HIS A 5 -0.46 13.55 -12.07
N LYS A 6 -0.90 14.68 -12.65
CA LYS A 6 0.00 15.68 -13.24
C LYS A 6 0.10 16.88 -12.33
N GLY A 7 1.33 17.33 -12.07
CA GLY A 7 1.60 18.47 -11.21
C GLY A 7 2.98 19.04 -11.47
N ALA A 8 3.51 19.76 -10.50
CA ALA A 8 4.87 20.25 -10.56
C ALA A 8 5.49 20.26 -9.15
N ILE A 9 6.76 19.97 -9.03
CA ILE A 9 7.53 20.17 -7.80
C ILE A 9 7.88 21.65 -7.72
N SER A 10 7.58 22.29 -6.60
CA SER A 10 7.87 23.69 -6.34
C SER A 10 8.76 23.86 -5.10
N LEU A 11 9.84 24.62 -5.28
CA LEU A 11 10.74 25.02 -4.22
C LEU A 11 11.12 26.50 -4.41
N GLY A 12 10.45 27.39 -3.68
CA GLY A 12 10.59 28.83 -3.88
C GLY A 12 10.21 29.24 -5.30
N LEU A 13 11.17 29.76 -6.07
CA LEU A 13 10.97 30.16 -7.47
C LEU A 13 11.17 29.00 -8.46
N LEU A 14 11.69 27.86 -8.00
CA LEU A 14 11.89 26.70 -8.85
C LEU A 14 10.58 25.98 -9.06
N TYR A 15 10.23 25.72 -10.32
CA TYR A 15 9.01 25.03 -10.74
C TYR A 15 9.36 23.93 -11.75
N ILE A 16 9.15 22.68 -11.37
CA ILE A 16 9.56 21.50 -12.14
C ILE A 16 8.30 20.69 -12.48
N PRO A 17 7.74 20.78 -13.69
CA PRO A 17 6.63 19.97 -14.13
C PRO A 17 6.93 18.47 -14.07
N VAL A 18 6.04 17.69 -13.42
CA VAL A 18 6.20 16.24 -13.26
C VAL A 18 4.86 15.52 -13.39
N GLY A 19 4.94 14.27 -13.86
CA GLY A 19 3.87 13.30 -13.79
C GLY A 19 4.14 12.28 -12.70
N LEU A 20 3.11 11.96 -11.88
CA LEU A 20 3.17 10.87 -10.92
C LEU A 20 2.52 9.62 -11.51
N TYR A 21 3.23 8.50 -11.49
CA TYR A 21 2.81 7.19 -11.99
C TYR A 21 2.80 6.19 -10.85
N THR A 22 1.76 5.36 -10.75
CA THR A 22 1.70 4.31 -9.74
C THR A 22 2.85 3.32 -9.90
N THR A 23 3.52 2.96 -8.80
CA THR A 23 4.62 1.97 -8.81
C THR A 23 4.13 0.54 -8.85
N THR A 24 2.88 0.32 -8.48
CA THR A 24 2.25 -1.01 -8.35
C THR A 24 1.05 -1.13 -9.25
N ARG A 25 0.71 -2.36 -9.59
CA ARG A 25 -0.54 -2.73 -10.27
C ARG A 25 -1.26 -3.78 -9.44
N ASP A 26 -2.57 -3.76 -9.50
CA ASP A 26 -3.41 -4.81 -8.95
C ASP A 26 -3.40 -6.01 -9.92
N ASN A 27 -2.96 -7.16 -9.43
CA ASN A 27 -2.91 -8.42 -10.18
C ASN A 27 -3.98 -9.41 -9.73
N ASP A 28 -4.89 -9.01 -8.81
CA ASP A 28 -5.92 -9.88 -8.27
C ASP A 28 -6.93 -10.30 -9.34
N ILE A 29 -7.26 -11.59 -9.33
CA ILE A 29 -8.32 -12.13 -10.18
C ILE A 29 -9.65 -11.65 -9.62
N ARG A 30 -10.39 -10.86 -10.42
CA ARG A 30 -11.68 -10.32 -10.02
C ARG A 30 -12.82 -11.09 -10.65
N PHE A 31 -13.78 -11.51 -9.81
CA PHE A 31 -15.01 -12.14 -10.26
C PHE A 31 -16.13 -11.12 -10.46
N ASN A 32 -16.87 -11.27 -11.55
CA ASN A 32 -18.12 -10.55 -11.74
C ASN A 32 -19.24 -11.29 -11.01
N GLN A 33 -20.13 -10.55 -10.37
CA GLN A 33 -21.33 -11.13 -9.78
C GLN A 33 -22.35 -11.43 -10.89
N LEU A 34 -22.80 -12.67 -10.94
CA LEU A 34 -23.74 -13.15 -11.91
C LEU A 34 -25.03 -13.64 -11.22
N CYS A 35 -26.17 -13.44 -11.87
CA CYS A 35 -27.41 -14.07 -11.46
C CYS A 35 -27.27 -15.59 -11.55
N LYS A 36 -27.70 -16.31 -10.50
CA LYS A 36 -27.58 -17.76 -10.43
C LYS A 36 -28.30 -18.47 -11.59
N ASP A 37 -29.47 -17.95 -11.97
CA ASP A 37 -30.34 -18.59 -12.97
C ASP A 37 -29.97 -18.21 -14.41
N THR A 38 -29.82 -16.91 -14.69
CA THR A 38 -29.57 -16.38 -16.05
C THR A 38 -28.11 -16.32 -16.42
N LYS A 39 -27.18 -16.38 -15.42
CA LYS A 39 -25.72 -16.16 -15.58
C LYS A 39 -25.35 -14.79 -16.14
N GLU A 40 -26.29 -13.85 -16.16
CA GLU A 40 -26.05 -12.47 -16.55
C GLU A 40 -25.46 -11.63 -15.41
N ARG A 41 -24.73 -10.56 -15.75
CA ARG A 41 -24.14 -9.65 -14.77
C ARG A 41 -25.23 -8.95 -13.95
N VAL A 42 -25.09 -9.00 -12.61
CA VAL A 42 -25.93 -8.25 -11.68
C VAL A 42 -25.55 -6.77 -11.75
N LYS A 43 -26.59 -5.92 -11.82
CA LYS A 43 -26.47 -4.45 -11.74
C LYS A 43 -27.00 -3.97 -10.39
N TYR A 44 -26.31 -3.00 -9.80
CA TYR A 44 -26.75 -2.38 -8.56
C TYR A 44 -27.62 -1.15 -8.85
N LYS A 45 -28.77 -1.08 -8.19
CA LYS A 45 -29.64 0.08 -8.18
C LYS A 45 -29.68 0.67 -6.78
N LYS A 46 -29.56 1.98 -6.67
CA LYS A 46 -29.68 2.68 -5.38
C LYS A 46 -31.18 2.83 -5.08
N TYR A 47 -31.57 2.43 -3.89
CA TYR A 47 -32.96 2.44 -3.45
C TYR A 47 -33.09 3.19 -2.12
N CYS A 48 -34.08 4.09 -2.03
CA CYS A 48 -34.42 4.79 -0.80
C CYS A 48 -35.59 4.10 -0.11
N PRO A 49 -35.41 3.48 1.08
CA PRO A 49 -36.48 2.76 1.76
C PRO A 49 -37.65 3.66 2.16
N SER A 50 -37.36 4.89 2.60
CA SER A 50 -38.36 5.83 3.12
C SER A 50 -39.29 6.35 2.04
N CYS A 51 -38.80 6.62 0.83
CA CYS A 51 -39.62 7.09 -0.27
C CYS A 51 -40.02 5.96 -1.25
N ASN A 52 -39.59 4.72 -0.96
CA ASN A 52 -39.95 3.49 -1.69
C ASN A 52 -39.69 3.58 -3.21
N LYS A 53 -38.58 4.19 -3.63
CA LYS A 53 -38.22 4.35 -5.05
C LYS A 53 -36.74 4.20 -5.31
N GLU A 54 -36.38 3.89 -6.55
CA GLU A 54 -35.00 4.00 -7.05
C GLU A 54 -34.59 5.47 -7.09
N VAL A 55 -33.34 5.74 -6.66
CA VAL A 55 -32.76 7.09 -6.67
C VAL A 55 -31.55 7.14 -7.58
N THR A 56 -31.46 8.19 -8.35
CA THR A 56 -30.31 8.49 -9.22
C THR A 56 -29.22 9.22 -8.45
N SER A 57 -28.08 9.45 -9.09
CA SER A 57 -26.99 10.22 -8.44
C SER A 57 -27.38 11.68 -8.17
N ASP A 58 -28.37 12.22 -8.91
CA ASP A 58 -28.84 13.60 -8.76
C ASP A 58 -29.84 13.73 -7.60
N ASP A 59 -30.50 12.64 -7.23
CA ASP A 59 -31.42 12.57 -6.09
C ASP A 59 -30.69 12.40 -4.76
N ILE A 60 -29.33 12.21 -4.78
CA ILE A 60 -28.54 11.91 -3.59
C ILE A 60 -27.74 13.14 -3.17
N ILE A 61 -27.95 13.56 -1.93
CA ILE A 61 -27.22 14.63 -1.26
C ILE A 61 -26.23 14.02 -0.24
N LYS A 62 -25.24 14.80 0.17
CA LYS A 62 -24.28 14.39 1.21
C LYS A 62 -24.73 14.91 2.57
N GLY A 63 -24.90 14.01 3.53
CA GLY A 63 -25.17 14.33 4.92
C GLY A 63 -24.01 13.87 5.80
N TYR A 64 -23.60 14.70 6.75
CA TYR A 64 -22.67 14.32 7.83
C TYR A 64 -23.50 14.05 9.09
N GLU A 65 -23.38 12.85 9.63
CA GLU A 65 -24.07 12.49 10.88
C GLU A 65 -23.26 13.04 12.06
N TYR A 66 -23.83 13.98 12.79
CA TYR A 66 -23.20 14.60 13.95
C TYR A 66 -23.73 14.08 15.29
N GLU A 67 -24.93 13.51 15.28
CA GLU A 67 -25.55 12.72 16.36
C GLU A 67 -26.34 11.58 15.74
N ALA A 68 -26.57 10.50 16.48
CA ALA A 68 -27.30 9.32 15.99
C ALA A 68 -28.64 9.72 15.35
N GLY A 69 -28.80 9.47 14.06
CA GLY A 69 -29.99 9.81 13.27
C GLY A 69 -30.12 11.29 12.87
N LYS A 70 -29.20 12.17 13.24
CA LYS A 70 -29.23 13.59 12.87
C LYS A 70 -28.13 13.93 11.88
N TYR A 71 -28.52 14.49 10.76
CA TYR A 71 -27.64 14.80 9.64
C TYR A 71 -27.60 16.29 9.34
N VAL A 72 -26.40 16.85 9.15
CA VAL A 72 -26.24 18.15 8.48
C VAL A 72 -26.00 17.87 6.99
N VAL A 73 -26.80 18.49 6.14
CA VAL A 73 -26.68 18.37 4.69
C VAL A 73 -25.64 19.33 4.18
N MET A 74 -24.68 18.81 3.41
CA MET A 74 -23.66 19.62 2.73
C MET A 74 -23.96 19.65 1.24
N THR A 75 -24.22 20.84 0.71
CA THR A 75 -24.43 21.05 -0.72
C THR A 75 -23.13 20.92 -1.52
N LYS A 76 -23.24 20.67 -2.82
CA LYS A 76 -22.05 20.63 -3.71
C LYS A 76 -21.28 21.96 -3.67
N ASP A 77 -22.01 23.08 -3.64
CA ASP A 77 -21.41 24.45 -3.62
C ASP A 77 -20.67 24.74 -2.31
N GLU A 78 -21.21 24.31 -1.18
CA GLU A 78 -20.54 24.44 0.12
C GLU A 78 -19.27 23.61 0.17
N LEU A 79 -19.33 22.37 -0.31
CA LEU A 79 -18.16 21.50 -0.42
C LEU A 79 -17.09 22.06 -1.40
N GLU A 80 -17.51 22.70 -2.49
CA GLU A 80 -16.57 23.38 -3.40
C GLU A 80 -15.90 24.59 -2.76
N LYS A 81 -16.60 25.38 -1.92
CA LYS A 81 -16.04 26.55 -1.22
C LYS A 81 -14.96 26.18 -0.21
N ILE A 82 -15.07 25.02 0.45
CA ILE A 82 -14.09 24.56 1.44
C ILE A 82 -12.99 23.71 0.83
N LYS A 83 -13.11 23.32 -0.46
CA LYS A 83 -12.02 22.63 -1.13
C LYS A 83 -10.77 23.50 -1.12
N THR A 84 -9.69 22.92 -0.62
CA THR A 84 -8.35 23.46 -0.87
C THR A 84 -8.24 23.77 -2.36
N LYS A 85 -7.75 24.96 -2.74
CA LYS A 85 -7.50 25.27 -4.15
C LYS A 85 -6.83 24.05 -4.76
N LYS A 86 -7.35 23.58 -5.91
CA LYS A 86 -6.79 22.43 -6.62
C LYS A 86 -5.38 22.78 -7.15
N ASP A 87 -4.49 23.04 -6.22
CA ASP A 87 -3.10 23.24 -6.53
C ASP A 87 -2.47 21.84 -6.67
N LYS A 88 -2.26 21.45 -7.90
CA LYS A 88 -1.59 20.19 -8.24
C LYS A 88 -0.08 20.25 -8.01
N THR A 89 0.39 21.32 -7.40
CA THR A 89 1.80 21.55 -7.13
C THR A 89 2.21 20.77 -5.89
N ILE A 90 3.35 20.14 -5.97
CA ILE A 90 4.02 19.47 -4.86
C ILE A 90 4.93 20.52 -4.20
N HIS A 91 4.40 21.20 -3.18
CA HIS A 91 5.13 22.25 -2.48
C HIS A 91 6.10 21.66 -1.47
N ILE A 92 7.41 21.74 -1.75
CA ILE A 92 8.44 21.33 -0.79
C ILE A 92 8.42 22.29 0.39
N ILE A 93 8.28 21.73 1.60
CA ILE A 93 8.23 22.46 2.86
C ILE A 93 9.62 22.48 3.50
N GLN A 94 10.29 21.33 3.52
CA GLN A 94 11.59 21.14 4.16
C GLN A 94 12.29 19.89 3.61
N PHE A 95 13.59 19.79 3.91
CA PHE A 95 14.38 18.58 3.70
C PHE A 95 14.67 17.92 5.04
N VAL A 96 14.61 16.60 5.09
CA VAL A 96 14.85 15.79 6.29
C VAL A 96 15.78 14.62 5.97
N ASN A 97 16.40 14.02 6.99
CA ASN A 97 17.15 12.79 6.81
C ASN A 97 16.14 11.62 6.67
N LEU A 98 16.41 10.69 5.77
CA LEU A 98 15.50 9.57 5.55
C LEU A 98 15.18 8.76 6.82
N PRO A 99 16.14 8.44 7.72
CA PRO A 99 15.86 7.68 8.93
C PRO A 99 14.95 8.39 9.95
N GLU A 100 14.71 9.70 9.79
CA GLU A 100 13.82 10.47 10.68
C GLU A 100 12.34 10.17 10.43
N ILE A 101 12.01 9.60 9.26
CA ILE A 101 10.63 9.24 8.90
C ILE A 101 10.41 7.76 9.21
N ASP A 102 9.64 7.47 10.25
CA ASP A 102 9.28 6.09 10.59
C ASP A 102 8.46 5.45 9.46
N GLN A 103 8.73 4.16 9.23
CA GLN A 103 8.10 3.39 8.15
C GLN A 103 6.57 3.31 8.29
N ILE A 104 6.03 3.45 9.48
CA ILE A 104 4.60 3.44 9.76
C ILE A 104 3.83 4.57 9.05
N TYR A 105 4.52 5.68 8.71
CA TYR A 105 3.89 6.81 8.04
C TYR A 105 3.70 6.60 6.54
N TYR A 106 4.42 5.66 5.88
CA TYR A 106 4.34 5.49 4.43
C TYR A 106 3.04 4.79 4.00
N GLU A 107 2.34 5.38 3.00
CA GLU A 107 1.08 4.85 2.46
C GLU A 107 1.26 4.31 1.04
N LYS A 108 1.46 5.20 0.06
CA LYS A 108 1.53 4.85 -1.38
C LYS A 108 2.78 5.38 -2.03
N ASN A 109 3.22 4.69 -3.08
CA ASN A 109 4.38 5.08 -3.85
C ASN A 109 4.01 5.45 -5.28
N TYR A 110 4.70 6.46 -5.82
CA TYR A 110 4.58 6.90 -7.21
C TYR A 110 5.97 7.16 -7.79
N TYR A 111 6.19 6.82 -9.05
CA TYR A 111 7.33 7.34 -9.78
C TYR A 111 7.06 8.80 -10.15
N ALA A 112 7.95 9.70 -9.79
CA ALA A 112 7.93 11.07 -10.27
C ALA A 112 8.80 11.18 -11.52
N ILE A 113 8.19 11.56 -12.64
CA ILE A 113 8.87 11.64 -13.94
C ILE A 113 8.74 13.08 -14.44
N PRO A 114 9.85 13.75 -14.82
CA PRO A 114 9.78 15.09 -15.33
C PRO A 114 9.02 15.15 -16.67
N GLU A 115 8.28 16.23 -16.88
CA GLU A 115 7.69 16.53 -18.18
C GLU A 115 8.79 17.07 -19.12
N PRO A 116 8.61 16.99 -20.46
CA PRO A 116 9.57 17.49 -21.44
C PRO A 116 9.97 18.95 -21.17
N GLY A 117 11.28 19.20 -21.10
CA GLY A 117 11.88 20.51 -20.78
C GLY A 117 12.17 20.74 -19.29
N ALA A 118 11.74 19.86 -18.39
CA ALA A 118 11.98 19.96 -16.96
C ALA A 118 13.15 19.07 -16.48
N GLU A 119 13.75 18.27 -17.37
CA GLU A 119 14.69 17.20 -17.03
C GLU A 119 15.91 17.72 -16.28
N LYS A 120 16.49 18.85 -16.73
CA LYS A 120 17.69 19.43 -16.11
C LYS A 120 17.46 19.88 -14.67
N ALA A 121 16.33 20.55 -14.40
CA ALA A 121 16.00 21.03 -13.06
C ALA A 121 15.63 19.86 -12.13
N PHE A 122 14.92 18.86 -12.67
CA PHE A 122 14.60 17.64 -11.95
C PHE A 122 15.85 16.86 -11.57
N GLU A 123 16.76 16.65 -12.51
CA GLU A 123 18.00 15.90 -12.29
C GLU A 123 18.92 16.62 -11.29
N LEU A 124 19.03 17.95 -11.38
CA LEU A 124 19.77 18.74 -10.41
C LEU A 124 19.25 18.51 -8.98
N LEU A 125 17.93 18.62 -8.78
CA LEU A 125 17.30 18.41 -7.48
C LEU A 125 17.58 16.98 -6.99
N ARG A 126 17.39 15.96 -7.85
CA ARG A 126 17.59 14.55 -7.54
C ARG A 126 19.02 14.26 -7.09
N VAL A 127 20.01 14.71 -7.87
CA VAL A 127 21.44 14.44 -7.59
C VAL A 127 21.86 15.09 -6.28
N VAL A 128 21.47 16.34 -6.05
CA VAL A 128 21.82 17.04 -4.80
C VAL A 128 21.18 16.35 -3.59
N MET A 129 19.89 15.99 -3.66
CA MET A 129 19.24 15.28 -2.57
C MET A 129 19.88 13.91 -2.30
N LEU A 130 20.30 13.21 -3.35
CA LEU A 130 20.96 11.90 -3.23
C LEU A 130 22.35 12.03 -2.59
N SER A 131 23.16 13.00 -3.04
CA SER A 131 24.52 13.23 -2.49
C SER A 131 24.49 13.66 -1.04
N GLU A 132 23.49 14.43 -0.62
CA GLU A 132 23.31 14.91 0.76
C GLU A 132 22.54 13.91 1.64
N ALA A 133 22.14 12.75 1.11
CA ALA A 133 21.31 11.75 1.79
C ALA A 133 20.01 12.35 2.38
N LYS A 134 19.40 13.32 1.67
CA LYS A 134 18.18 14.03 2.08
C LYS A 134 16.98 13.60 1.25
N VAL A 135 15.82 13.70 1.87
CA VAL A 135 14.50 13.59 1.22
C VAL A 135 13.73 14.88 1.41
N ALA A 136 12.89 15.23 0.43
CA ALA A 136 12.08 16.44 0.52
C ALA A 136 10.68 16.12 1.04
N LEU A 137 10.29 16.75 2.15
CA LEU A 137 8.93 16.72 2.66
C LEU A 137 8.11 17.82 1.97
N ALA A 138 6.96 17.45 1.43
CA ALA A 138 6.13 18.34 0.63
C ALA A 138 4.64 18.11 0.91
N LYS A 139 3.81 19.03 0.48
CA LYS A 139 2.35 18.90 0.44
C LYS A 139 1.83 19.03 -0.98
N THR A 140 0.78 18.29 -1.30
CA THR A 140 0.08 18.38 -2.59
C THR A 140 -1.37 17.93 -2.46
N VAL A 141 -2.20 18.30 -3.42
CA VAL A 141 -3.59 17.84 -3.50
C VAL A 141 -3.70 16.73 -4.56
N ILE A 142 -3.93 15.50 -4.12
CA ILE A 142 -4.22 14.37 -5.01
C ILE A 142 -5.73 14.07 -4.94
N GLY A 143 -6.41 14.20 -6.08
CA GLY A 143 -7.88 14.11 -6.11
C GLY A 143 -8.54 15.30 -5.43
N THR A 144 -9.05 15.10 -4.21
CA THR A 144 -9.72 16.14 -3.40
C THR A 144 -9.11 16.27 -2.00
N LYS A 145 -8.13 15.44 -1.66
CA LYS A 145 -7.49 15.40 -0.33
C LYS A 145 -6.09 16.02 -0.42
N GLU A 146 -5.76 16.90 0.53
CA GLU A 146 -4.38 17.31 0.76
C GLU A 146 -3.59 16.10 1.30
N ASN A 147 -2.42 15.87 0.75
CA ASN A 147 -1.55 14.76 1.14
C ASN A 147 -0.19 15.31 1.53
N LEU A 148 0.34 14.80 2.63
CA LEU A 148 1.74 14.90 2.95
C LEU A 148 2.50 13.91 2.07
N ILE A 149 3.61 14.34 1.45
CA ILE A 149 4.36 13.53 0.50
C ILE A 149 5.86 13.70 0.74
N VAL A 150 6.61 12.63 0.53
CA VAL A 150 8.07 12.63 0.54
C VAL A 150 8.57 12.35 -0.86
N LEU A 151 9.45 13.22 -1.36
CA LEU A 151 10.21 12.95 -2.58
C LEU A 151 11.53 12.29 -2.18
N TYR A 152 11.67 11.04 -2.62
CA TYR A 152 12.80 10.17 -2.31
C TYR A 152 13.66 9.99 -3.56
N PRO A 153 14.92 10.51 -3.56
CA PRO A 153 15.82 10.34 -4.69
C PRO A 153 16.38 8.91 -4.73
N THR A 154 16.46 8.35 -5.93
CA THR A 154 17.10 7.06 -6.20
C THR A 154 18.13 7.24 -7.32
N GLU A 155 18.97 6.25 -7.55
CA GLU A 155 19.92 6.26 -8.68
C GLU A 155 19.22 6.36 -10.03
N GLN A 156 18.02 5.76 -10.15
CA GLN A 156 17.26 5.67 -11.41
C GLN A 156 16.23 6.77 -11.60
N GLY A 157 15.96 7.60 -10.58
CA GLY A 157 14.92 8.62 -10.64
C GLY A 157 14.48 9.10 -9.27
N MET A 158 13.23 9.50 -9.15
CA MET A 158 12.65 9.97 -7.89
C MET A 158 11.32 9.25 -7.62
N ILE A 159 11.14 8.83 -6.36
CA ILE A 159 9.88 8.22 -5.88
C ILE A 159 9.19 9.23 -4.98
N ALA A 160 7.92 9.51 -5.29
CA ALA A 160 7.05 10.28 -4.43
C ALA A 160 6.23 9.30 -3.56
N LYS A 161 6.32 9.43 -2.23
CA LYS A 161 5.62 8.57 -1.27
C LYS A 161 4.62 9.40 -0.48
N THR A 162 3.33 9.04 -0.49
CA THR A 162 2.36 9.67 0.41
C THR A 162 2.57 9.20 1.83
N LEU A 163 2.34 10.09 2.79
CA LEU A 163 2.42 9.81 4.21
C LEU A 163 1.06 9.98 4.87
N PHE A 164 0.79 9.17 5.88
CA PHE A 164 -0.28 9.42 6.83
C PHE A 164 0.05 10.63 7.70
N TYR A 165 -0.96 11.39 8.11
CA TYR A 165 -0.81 12.37 9.17
C TYR A 165 -0.69 11.69 10.53
N HIS A 166 -0.13 12.39 11.51
CA HIS A 166 0.11 11.85 12.84
C HIS A 166 -1.17 11.33 13.53
N ASP A 167 -2.28 12.02 13.33
CA ASP A 167 -3.60 11.69 13.86
C ASP A 167 -4.28 10.50 13.14
N GLU A 168 -3.76 10.09 11.99
CA GLU A 168 -4.19 8.88 11.27
C GLU A 168 -3.50 7.60 11.80
N ILE A 169 -2.44 7.73 12.61
CA ILE A 169 -1.70 6.60 13.17
C ILE A 169 -2.30 6.14 14.48
N ASN A 170 -2.77 4.91 14.51
CA ASN A 170 -3.29 4.32 15.74
C ASN A 170 -2.16 4.03 16.76
N PRO A 171 -2.35 4.32 18.05
CA PRO A 171 -1.41 3.92 19.08
C PRO A 171 -1.37 2.40 19.22
N ILE A 172 -0.27 1.87 19.73
CA ILE A 172 -0.15 0.44 20.03
C ILE A 172 -1.26 0.05 21.03
N PRO A 173 -2.16 -0.91 20.68
CA PRO A 173 -3.39 -1.16 21.45
C PRO A 173 -3.16 -1.78 22.84
N LYS A 174 -2.00 -2.40 23.05
CA LYS A 174 -1.63 -3.04 24.33
C LYS A 174 -0.14 -2.87 24.56
N GLN A 175 0.23 -2.63 25.84
CA GLN A 175 1.64 -2.69 26.22
C GLN A 175 2.14 -4.14 26.08
N ILE A 176 3.27 -4.29 25.38
CA ILE A 176 3.95 -5.58 25.28
C ILE A 176 4.70 -5.81 26.59
N PRO A 177 4.38 -6.88 27.36
CA PRO A 177 5.06 -7.16 28.61
C PRO A 177 6.55 -7.43 28.33
N LYS A 178 7.41 -6.82 29.13
CA LYS A 178 8.83 -7.16 29.12
C LYS A 178 9.01 -8.48 29.86
N VAL A 179 9.51 -9.48 29.16
CA VAL A 179 9.79 -10.81 29.72
C VAL A 179 11.30 -10.96 29.81
N GLU A 180 11.79 -11.51 30.91
CA GLU A 180 13.20 -11.88 31.05
C GLU A 180 13.49 -13.09 30.13
N LEU A 181 14.54 -12.99 29.35
CA LEU A 181 14.99 -14.04 28.44
C LEU A 181 16.29 -14.63 28.92
N ASN A 182 16.41 -15.95 28.81
CA ASN A 182 17.63 -16.67 29.12
C ASN A 182 18.65 -16.52 27.98
N GLU A 183 19.94 -16.36 28.31
CA GLU A 183 21.00 -16.26 27.29
C GLU A 183 21.09 -17.48 26.37
N ALA A 184 20.80 -18.67 26.86
CA ALA A 184 20.78 -19.88 26.04
C ALA A 184 19.66 -19.81 24.97
N GLU A 185 18.48 -19.32 25.32
CA GLU A 185 17.36 -19.11 24.39
C GLU A 185 17.73 -18.08 23.34
N ILE A 186 18.33 -16.95 23.75
CA ILE A 186 18.77 -15.88 22.83
C ILE A 186 19.82 -16.42 21.84
N ASN A 187 20.79 -17.21 22.30
CA ASN A 187 21.85 -17.75 21.44
C ASN A 187 21.30 -18.77 20.46
N MET A 188 20.37 -19.61 20.87
CA MET A 188 19.69 -20.57 19.98
C MET A 188 18.84 -19.85 18.93
N ALA A 189 18.07 -18.84 19.33
CA ALA A 189 17.29 -18.01 18.40
C ALA A 189 18.21 -17.28 17.39
N ARG A 190 19.34 -16.75 17.85
CA ARG A 190 20.36 -16.12 16.98
C ARG A 190 20.93 -17.13 15.97
N THR A 191 21.20 -18.36 16.38
CA THR A 191 21.70 -19.41 15.49
C THR A 191 20.67 -19.73 14.41
N LEU A 192 19.39 -19.87 14.78
CA LEU A 192 18.31 -20.08 13.83
C LEU A 192 18.17 -18.90 12.85
N LEU A 193 18.14 -17.67 13.38
CA LEU A 193 18.05 -16.46 12.56
C LEU A 193 19.16 -16.41 11.52
N ASN A 194 20.41 -16.62 11.93
CA ASN A 194 21.56 -16.63 11.03
C ASN A 194 21.47 -17.76 9.97
N SER A 195 20.90 -18.92 10.34
CA SER A 195 20.74 -20.05 9.40
C SER A 195 19.73 -19.74 8.29
N LEU A 196 18.73 -18.91 8.57
CA LEU A 196 17.65 -18.52 7.65
C LEU A 196 17.91 -17.19 6.96
N THR A 197 18.94 -16.44 7.38
CA THR A 197 19.29 -15.15 6.77
C THR A 197 19.81 -15.35 5.35
N LYS A 198 19.13 -14.72 4.38
CA LYS A 198 19.50 -14.68 2.96
C LYS A 198 19.25 -13.27 2.43
N PRO A 199 19.93 -12.85 1.36
CA PRO A 199 19.59 -11.61 0.65
C PRO A 199 18.12 -11.64 0.21
N PHE A 200 17.45 -10.48 0.30
CA PHE A 200 16.07 -10.37 -0.14
C PHE A 200 16.00 -10.39 -1.67
N ASP A 201 15.29 -11.35 -2.21
CA ASP A 201 14.93 -11.44 -3.63
C ASP A 201 13.40 -11.46 -3.75
N ALA A 202 12.82 -10.36 -4.20
CA ALA A 202 11.38 -10.24 -4.36
C ALA A 202 10.82 -11.23 -5.40
N SER A 203 11.61 -11.68 -6.38
CA SER A 203 11.17 -12.61 -7.44
C SER A 203 10.95 -14.03 -6.94
N ALA A 204 11.55 -14.37 -5.80
CA ALA A 204 11.40 -15.67 -5.16
C ALA A 204 10.03 -15.86 -4.47
N TYR A 205 9.27 -14.78 -4.27
CA TYR A 205 7.98 -14.82 -3.56
C TYR A 205 6.86 -14.62 -4.56
N LYS A 206 5.92 -15.56 -4.59
CA LYS A 206 4.74 -15.53 -5.44
C LYS A 206 3.48 -15.69 -4.60
N ASP A 207 2.37 -15.14 -5.05
CA ASP A 207 1.07 -15.39 -4.47
C ASP A 207 0.55 -16.75 -4.96
N GLU A 208 0.81 -17.79 -4.15
CA GLU A 208 0.40 -19.16 -4.46
C GLU A 208 -1.12 -19.33 -4.58
N TYR A 209 -1.90 -18.50 -3.85
CA TYR A 209 -3.36 -18.54 -3.98
C TYR A 209 -3.79 -18.08 -5.37
N GLN A 210 -3.23 -16.98 -5.86
CA GLN A 210 -3.55 -16.46 -7.19
C GLN A 210 -3.09 -17.42 -8.30
N GLU A 211 -1.95 -18.09 -8.13
CA GLU A 211 -1.51 -19.14 -9.07
C GLU A 211 -2.49 -20.32 -9.09
N ARG A 212 -2.83 -20.88 -7.91
CA ARG A 212 -3.83 -21.96 -7.78
C ARG A 212 -5.20 -21.57 -8.29
N LEU A 213 -5.65 -20.34 -8.03
CA LEU A 213 -6.92 -19.83 -8.51
C LEU A 213 -6.94 -19.75 -10.05
N ARG A 214 -5.86 -19.26 -10.65
CA ARG A 214 -5.72 -19.19 -12.12
C ARG A 214 -5.79 -20.59 -12.75
N ASP A 215 -5.07 -21.55 -12.18
CA ASP A 215 -5.07 -22.95 -12.64
C ASP A 215 -6.45 -23.59 -12.49
N ALA A 216 -7.14 -23.36 -11.37
CA ALA A 216 -8.50 -23.83 -11.16
C ALA A 216 -9.49 -23.26 -12.18
N ILE A 217 -9.37 -21.97 -12.50
CA ILE A 217 -10.19 -21.33 -13.55
C ILE A 217 -9.91 -21.95 -14.91
N LEU A 218 -8.64 -22.18 -15.26
CA LEU A 218 -8.25 -22.80 -16.53
C LEU A 218 -8.77 -24.23 -16.64
N LYS A 219 -8.67 -25.05 -15.57
CA LYS A 219 -9.27 -26.38 -15.50
C LYS A 219 -10.77 -26.33 -15.75
N LYS A 220 -11.47 -25.43 -15.06
CA LYS A 220 -12.93 -25.28 -15.22
C LYS A 220 -13.34 -24.83 -16.62
N ILE A 221 -12.54 -23.99 -17.29
CA ILE A 221 -12.78 -23.62 -18.70
C ILE A 221 -12.66 -24.84 -19.63
N ARG A 222 -11.79 -25.82 -19.30
CA ARG A 222 -11.61 -27.08 -20.05
C ARG A 222 -12.66 -28.14 -19.69
N GLY A 223 -13.53 -27.90 -18.71
CA GLY A 223 -14.50 -28.87 -18.21
C GLY A 223 -13.92 -29.91 -17.24
N GLU A 224 -12.73 -29.64 -16.68
CA GLU A 224 -12.07 -30.52 -15.71
C GLU A 224 -12.53 -30.17 -14.27
N ASP A 225 -12.52 -31.17 -13.37
CA ASP A 225 -12.85 -30.98 -11.97
C ASP A 225 -11.73 -30.30 -11.18
N ILE A 226 -12.14 -29.46 -10.20
CA ILE A 226 -11.20 -28.81 -9.26
C ILE A 226 -10.95 -29.76 -8.10
N VAL A 227 -9.71 -30.19 -7.91
CA VAL A 227 -9.27 -30.98 -6.76
C VAL A 227 -8.99 -30.03 -5.59
N ALA A 228 -9.47 -30.39 -4.38
CA ALA A 228 -9.20 -29.63 -3.17
C ALA A 228 -7.70 -29.57 -2.87
N ALA A 229 -7.21 -28.40 -2.46
CA ALA A 229 -5.84 -28.25 -1.97
C ALA A 229 -5.71 -28.92 -0.59
N ASP A 230 -4.61 -29.63 -0.37
CA ASP A 230 -4.27 -30.16 0.95
C ASP A 230 -3.83 -29.01 1.86
N THR A 231 -4.66 -28.70 2.86
CA THR A 231 -4.44 -27.65 3.84
C THR A 231 -4.17 -28.25 5.21
N SER A 232 -3.19 -29.16 5.31
CA SER A 232 -2.78 -29.68 6.62
C SER A 232 -2.13 -28.57 7.44
N GLU A 233 -2.72 -28.24 8.60
CA GLU A 233 -2.16 -27.28 9.54
C GLU A 233 -0.91 -27.87 10.22
N PRO A 234 0.16 -27.06 10.39
CA PRO A 234 1.33 -27.51 11.17
C PRO A 234 0.94 -27.74 12.61
N SER A 235 1.40 -28.86 13.21
CA SER A 235 1.13 -29.21 14.60
C SER A 235 1.68 -28.14 15.56
N ASN A 236 0.86 -27.68 16.52
CA ASN A 236 1.28 -26.77 17.58
C ASN A 236 2.40 -27.39 18.42
N VAL A 237 3.53 -26.71 18.50
CA VAL A 237 4.66 -27.11 19.36
C VAL A 237 4.46 -26.42 20.72
N ILE A 238 4.50 -27.23 21.79
CA ILE A 238 4.19 -26.80 23.16
C ILE A 238 5.43 -26.20 23.86
N ASP A 239 6.64 -26.61 23.47
CA ASP A 239 7.90 -26.12 24.06
C ASP A 239 8.72 -25.30 23.07
N LEU A 240 9.06 -24.05 23.46
CA LEU A 240 9.84 -23.13 22.66
C LEU A 240 11.23 -23.68 22.29
N MET A 241 11.92 -24.33 23.28
CA MET A 241 13.27 -24.87 23.06
C MET A 241 13.25 -26.05 22.10
N GLU A 242 12.27 -26.94 22.26
CA GLU A 242 12.07 -28.07 21.34
C GLU A 242 11.70 -27.59 19.94
N ALA A 243 10.86 -26.54 19.82
CA ALA A 243 10.52 -25.92 18.54
C ALA A 243 11.74 -25.34 17.83
N LEU A 244 12.59 -24.60 18.55
CA LEU A 244 13.82 -24.01 18.01
C LEU A 244 14.80 -25.10 17.54
N GLN A 245 15.00 -26.15 18.34
CA GLN A 245 15.89 -27.27 17.97
C GLN A 245 15.41 -28.00 16.72
N ARG A 246 14.15 -28.39 16.66
CA ARG A 246 13.55 -29.06 15.49
C ARG A 246 13.65 -28.19 14.23
N THR A 247 13.41 -26.88 14.35
CA THR A 247 13.51 -25.95 13.21
C THR A 247 14.95 -25.84 12.69
N ILE A 248 15.94 -25.82 13.60
CA ILE A 248 17.37 -25.81 13.23
C ILE A 248 17.75 -27.12 12.48
N GLU A 249 17.27 -28.27 12.96
CA GLU A 249 17.51 -29.56 12.33
C GLU A 249 16.87 -29.62 10.93
N MET A 250 15.62 -29.19 10.78
CA MET A 250 14.94 -29.12 9.49
C MET A 250 15.66 -28.20 8.51
N SER A 251 16.15 -27.03 8.97
CA SER A 251 16.88 -26.10 8.13
C SER A 251 18.24 -26.65 7.64
N LYS A 252 18.89 -27.52 8.42
CA LYS A 252 20.12 -28.23 8.02
C LYS A 252 19.83 -29.30 6.97
N LEU A 253 18.75 -30.06 7.11
CA LEU A 253 18.33 -31.09 6.16
C LEU A 253 17.98 -30.50 4.78
N GLN A 254 17.33 -29.34 4.75
CA GLN A 254 17.03 -28.65 3.49
C GLN A 254 18.28 -28.14 2.76
N LYS A 255 19.34 -27.79 3.49
CA LYS A 255 20.62 -27.38 2.88
C LYS A 255 21.42 -28.55 2.29
N THR A 256 21.23 -29.76 2.79
CA THR A 256 21.92 -30.97 2.32
C THR A 256 21.19 -31.70 1.19
N GLY A 257 19.91 -31.40 0.95
CA GLY A 257 19.10 -32.04 -0.11
C GLY A 257 19.12 -31.29 -1.46
N THR A 258 19.90 -30.23 -1.61
CA THR A 258 20.03 -29.40 -2.84
C THR A 258 21.47 -29.47 -3.42
N ALA A 259 22.16 -30.59 -3.30
CA ALA A 259 23.45 -30.85 -3.96
C ALA A 259 23.29 -31.81 -5.12
#